data_20a34b211648ffb44fd2352f593ee427
#
_entry.id   20a34b211648ffb44fd2352f593ee427
#
_cell.length_a   1.000
_cell.length_b   1.000
_cell.length_c   1.000
_cell.angle_alpha   90.00
_cell.angle_beta   90.00
_cell.angle_gamma   90.00
#
_symmetry.space_group_name_H-M   'P 1'
#
loop_
_entity.id
_entity.type
_entity.pdbx_description
1 polymer ?
#
loop_
_entity_poly.entity_id
_entity_poly.type
_entity_poly.pdbx_seq_one_letter_code
_entity_poly.pdbx_strand_id
1 'polypeptide(L)'
;VFSLYYFTNAISAFLLFFTIFFYLFIYTIWLKRRTPQNIVIGGAAGALPPVIGWTIATNSLSIEPLVFFLIIFVWTPSHFWALSLYKAKDYKKAKIPMLPITNGIEDTKKNIFIYSLLMLPTVVLPYAIGFTSELFLTLGLTLTIYYNYLCFKLYNYKKNKFEIKIAKQIFAYSIFYLFLIFVLFLIDKLI
;
A
#
# COMPACT_ATOMS: atom_id res chain seq x y z
N VAL A 1 -11.00 -5.56 -20.29
CA VAL A 1 -12.29 -5.93 -19.71
C VAL A 1 -12.94 -7.04 -20.53
N PHE A 2 -13.19 -6.84 -21.83
CA PHE A 2 -13.83 -7.83 -22.70
C PHE A 2 -13.10 -9.19 -22.71
N SER A 3 -11.78 -9.20 -22.84
CA SER A 3 -10.98 -10.43 -22.78
C SER A 3 -11.18 -11.18 -21.45
N LEU A 4 -11.20 -10.46 -20.32
CA LEU A 4 -11.43 -11.05 -19.01
C LEU A 4 -12.83 -11.65 -18.90
N TYR A 5 -13.85 -10.94 -19.38
CA TYR A 5 -15.22 -11.44 -19.40
C TYR A 5 -15.37 -12.75 -20.20
N TYR A 6 -14.72 -12.81 -21.38
CA TYR A 6 -14.81 -13.97 -22.28
C TYR A 6 -14.00 -15.18 -21.79
N PHE A 7 -12.79 -14.95 -21.27
CA PHE A 7 -11.85 -16.03 -20.91
C PHE A 7 -11.87 -16.42 -19.44
N THR A 8 -12.54 -15.65 -18.58
CA THR A 8 -12.60 -15.94 -17.15
C THR A 8 -14.03 -15.85 -16.60
N ASN A 9 -14.42 -14.71 -16.03
CA ASN A 9 -15.76 -14.54 -15.47
C ASN A 9 -16.19 -13.05 -15.41
N ALA A 10 -17.51 -12.85 -15.23
CA ALA A 10 -18.11 -11.53 -15.16
C ALA A 10 -17.66 -10.71 -13.95
N ILE A 11 -17.39 -11.36 -12.80
CA ILE A 11 -16.96 -10.69 -11.55
C ILE A 11 -15.61 -10.01 -11.76
N SER A 12 -14.63 -10.76 -12.29
CA SER A 12 -13.28 -10.25 -12.56
C SER A 12 -13.29 -9.11 -13.60
N ALA A 13 -14.12 -9.25 -14.64
CA ALA A 13 -14.29 -8.21 -15.66
C ALA A 13 -14.88 -6.93 -15.06
N PHE A 14 -15.91 -7.06 -14.20
CA PHE A 14 -16.51 -5.92 -13.49
C PHE A 14 -15.52 -5.25 -12.55
N LEU A 15 -14.77 -6.02 -11.74
CA LEU A 15 -13.75 -5.46 -10.85
C LEU A 15 -12.66 -4.73 -11.61
N LEU A 16 -12.20 -5.26 -12.75
CA LEU A 16 -11.22 -4.59 -13.59
C LEU A 16 -11.80 -3.28 -14.19
N PHE A 17 -13.04 -3.32 -14.68
CA PHE A 17 -13.72 -2.12 -15.18
C PHE A 17 -13.83 -1.07 -14.09
N PHE A 18 -14.30 -1.44 -12.90
CA PHE A 18 -14.40 -0.55 -11.75
C PHE A 18 -13.04 0.04 -11.36
N THR A 19 -11.98 -0.77 -11.33
CA THR A 19 -10.62 -0.32 -11.03
C THR A 19 -10.13 0.73 -12.02
N ILE A 20 -10.32 0.50 -13.32
CA ILE A 20 -9.95 1.43 -14.39
C ILE A 20 -10.77 2.73 -14.27
N PHE A 21 -12.08 2.61 -14.09
CA PHE A 21 -12.98 3.76 -13.92
C PHE A 21 -12.57 4.60 -12.71
N PHE A 22 -12.38 3.99 -11.56
CA PHE A 22 -11.96 4.65 -10.32
C PHE A 22 -10.60 5.35 -10.50
N TYR A 23 -9.61 4.66 -11.07
CA TYR A 23 -8.29 5.21 -11.30
C TYR A 23 -8.30 6.42 -12.26
N LEU A 24 -9.02 6.33 -13.37
CA LEU A 24 -9.07 7.41 -14.37
C LEU A 24 -9.90 8.58 -13.88
N PHE A 25 -11.16 8.35 -13.54
CA PHE A 25 -12.11 9.42 -13.25
C PHE A 25 -11.98 9.97 -11.84
N ILE A 26 -11.98 9.10 -10.84
CA ILE A 26 -11.97 9.53 -9.44
C ILE A 26 -10.56 9.96 -9.02
N TYR A 27 -9.56 9.11 -9.24
CA TYR A 27 -8.20 9.44 -8.80
C TYR A 27 -7.53 10.46 -9.73
N THR A 28 -7.37 10.15 -11.02
CA THR A 28 -6.51 10.96 -11.93
C THR A 28 -7.15 12.29 -12.29
N ILE A 29 -8.42 12.32 -12.70
CA ILE A 29 -9.09 13.55 -13.17
C ILE A 29 -9.54 14.39 -11.98
N TRP A 30 -10.14 13.77 -10.97
CA TRP A 30 -10.77 14.53 -9.88
C TRP A 30 -9.81 14.80 -8.72
N LEU A 31 -9.26 13.78 -8.05
CA LEU A 31 -8.60 13.93 -6.74
C LEU A 31 -7.11 14.28 -6.82
N LYS A 32 -6.37 13.75 -7.79
CA LYS A 32 -4.90 13.83 -7.86
C LYS A 32 -4.34 15.23 -7.70
N ARG A 33 -5.04 16.25 -8.19
CA ARG A 33 -4.61 17.66 -8.14
C ARG A 33 -5.39 18.50 -7.12
N ARG A 34 -6.33 17.92 -6.36
CA ARG A 34 -7.24 18.67 -5.48
C ARG A 34 -7.00 18.40 -3.99
N THR A 35 -6.46 17.24 -3.63
CA THR A 35 -6.32 16.87 -2.22
C THR A 35 -4.98 16.19 -1.93
N PRO A 36 -4.36 16.45 -0.75
CA PRO A 36 -3.19 15.72 -0.29
C PRO A 36 -3.48 14.27 0.07
N GLN A 37 -4.77 13.91 0.24
CA GLN A 37 -5.22 12.53 0.46
C GLN A 37 -5.33 11.72 -0.84
N ASN A 38 -4.91 12.28 -1.97
CA ASN A 38 -4.95 11.61 -3.28
C ASN A 38 -4.25 10.24 -3.25
N ILE A 39 -3.16 10.09 -2.49
CA ILE A 39 -2.42 8.83 -2.35
C ILE A 39 -3.25 7.79 -1.59
N VAL A 40 -3.91 8.18 -0.51
CA VAL A 40 -4.75 7.26 0.27
C VAL A 40 -5.88 6.73 -0.59
N ILE A 41 -6.64 7.63 -1.20
CA ILE A 41 -7.81 7.27 -2.00
C ILE A 41 -7.37 6.52 -3.28
N GLY A 42 -6.33 7.01 -3.96
CA GLY A 42 -5.79 6.37 -5.17
C GLY A 42 -5.17 4.99 -4.90
N GLY A 43 -4.69 4.75 -3.69
CA GLY A 43 -4.17 3.46 -3.23
C GLY A 43 -5.19 2.32 -3.36
N ALA A 44 -6.49 2.63 -3.27
CA ALA A 44 -7.54 1.62 -3.45
C ALA A 44 -7.50 0.95 -4.83
N ALA A 45 -7.30 1.73 -5.91
CA ALA A 45 -7.15 1.15 -7.24
C ALA A 45 -5.91 0.24 -7.35
N GLY A 46 -4.79 0.67 -6.75
CA GLY A 46 -3.54 -0.11 -6.73
C GLY A 46 -3.62 -1.38 -5.89
N ALA A 47 -4.57 -1.47 -4.96
CA ALA A 47 -4.77 -2.62 -4.08
C ALA A 47 -5.76 -3.67 -4.64
N LEU A 48 -6.47 -3.38 -5.73
CA LEU A 48 -7.45 -4.29 -6.34
C LEU A 48 -6.87 -5.45 -7.18
N PRO A 49 -5.67 -5.36 -7.82
CA PRO A 49 -5.17 -6.43 -8.67
C PRO A 49 -5.15 -7.83 -8.03
N PRO A 50 -4.73 -8.04 -6.76
CA PRO A 50 -4.81 -9.36 -6.13
C PRO A 50 -6.24 -9.87 -5.96
N VAL A 51 -7.21 -8.98 -5.72
CA VAL A 51 -8.63 -9.34 -5.63
C VAL A 51 -9.14 -9.83 -6.99
N ILE A 52 -8.75 -9.14 -8.08
CA ILE A 52 -9.08 -9.55 -9.44
C ILE A 52 -8.44 -10.90 -9.76
N GLY A 53 -7.15 -11.09 -9.43
CA GLY A 53 -6.46 -12.37 -9.61
C GLY A 53 -7.16 -13.52 -8.88
N TRP A 54 -7.59 -13.28 -7.64
CA TRP A 54 -8.35 -14.25 -6.86
C TRP A 54 -9.68 -14.63 -7.53
N THR A 55 -10.45 -13.61 -7.96
CA THR A 55 -11.75 -13.89 -8.63
C THR A 55 -11.60 -14.58 -9.97
N ILE A 56 -10.48 -14.39 -10.69
CA ILE A 56 -10.16 -15.15 -11.89
C ILE A 56 -9.98 -16.63 -11.56
N ALA A 57 -9.23 -16.93 -10.49
CA ALA A 57 -8.91 -18.31 -10.13
C ALA A 57 -10.08 -19.07 -9.48
N THR A 58 -10.90 -18.39 -8.67
CA THR A 58 -11.93 -19.05 -7.82
C THR A 58 -13.37 -18.81 -8.29
N ASN A 59 -13.58 -17.89 -9.23
CA ASN A 59 -14.92 -17.42 -9.65
C ASN A 59 -15.78 -16.92 -8.48
N SER A 60 -15.18 -16.48 -7.39
CA SER A 60 -15.88 -16.05 -6.18
C SER A 60 -15.20 -14.84 -5.52
N LEU A 61 -15.99 -14.08 -4.73
CA LEU A 61 -15.51 -13.10 -3.78
C LEU A 61 -15.60 -13.70 -2.39
N SER A 62 -14.48 -13.80 -1.70
CA SER A 62 -14.37 -14.28 -0.32
C SER A 62 -13.59 -13.26 0.53
N ILE A 63 -13.32 -13.58 1.79
CA ILE A 63 -12.63 -12.66 2.71
C ILE A 63 -11.11 -12.59 2.44
N GLU A 64 -10.51 -13.66 1.92
CA GLU A 64 -9.07 -13.78 1.72
C GLU A 64 -8.50 -12.70 0.78
N PRO A 65 -9.08 -12.43 -0.41
CA PRO A 65 -8.58 -11.37 -1.28
C PRO A 65 -8.72 -9.96 -0.67
N LEU A 66 -9.65 -9.75 0.26
CA LEU A 66 -9.76 -8.48 0.98
C LEU A 66 -8.59 -8.26 1.93
N VAL A 67 -7.98 -9.32 2.44
CA VAL A 67 -6.74 -9.23 3.23
C VAL A 67 -5.59 -8.71 2.37
N PHE A 68 -5.41 -9.24 1.16
CA PHE A 68 -4.40 -8.74 0.22
C PHE A 68 -4.64 -7.27 -0.14
N PHE A 69 -5.90 -6.93 -0.39
CA PHE A 69 -6.30 -5.54 -0.61
C PHE A 69 -5.89 -4.64 0.55
N LEU A 70 -6.22 -5.01 1.80
CA LEU A 70 -5.93 -4.21 2.98
C LEU A 70 -4.42 -4.02 3.21
N ILE A 71 -3.62 -5.07 3.02
CA ILE A 71 -2.16 -4.98 3.16
C ILE A 71 -1.60 -3.94 2.19
N ILE A 72 -1.96 -4.00 0.90
CA ILE A 72 -1.47 -3.05 -0.11
C ILE A 72 -2.04 -1.65 0.14
N PHE A 73 -3.33 -1.55 0.47
CA PHE A 73 -4.00 -0.28 0.69
C PHE A 73 -3.39 0.50 1.85
N VAL A 74 -3.16 -0.15 2.99
CA VAL A 74 -2.57 0.49 4.18
C VAL A 74 -1.07 0.77 4.00
N TRP A 75 -0.36 -0.07 3.24
CA TRP A 75 1.05 0.13 2.90
C TRP A 75 1.26 1.36 1.99
N THR A 76 0.36 1.60 1.05
CA THR A 76 0.50 2.62 -0.01
C THR A 76 0.81 4.03 0.52
N PRO A 77 0.10 4.58 1.54
CA PRO A 77 0.38 5.94 2.00
C PRO A 77 1.78 6.10 2.59
N SER A 78 2.22 5.21 3.46
CA SER A 78 3.55 5.31 4.08
C SER A 78 4.67 5.20 3.05
N HIS A 79 4.52 4.34 2.04
CA HIS A 79 5.43 4.18 0.92
C HIS A 79 5.57 5.47 0.08
N PHE A 80 4.43 6.00 -0.42
CA PHE A 80 4.47 7.18 -1.29
C PHE A 80 4.79 8.48 -0.56
N TRP A 81 4.41 8.62 0.70
CA TRP A 81 4.81 9.80 1.47
C TRP A 81 6.31 9.78 1.80
N ALA A 82 6.90 8.62 2.04
CA ALA A 82 8.36 8.51 2.15
C ALA A 82 9.06 8.97 0.85
N LEU A 83 8.56 8.57 -0.33
CA LEU A 83 9.04 9.07 -1.62
C LEU A 83 8.86 10.60 -1.73
N SER A 84 7.70 11.12 -1.33
CA SER A 84 7.36 12.54 -1.49
C SER A 84 8.24 13.46 -0.65
N LEU A 85 8.81 13.00 0.47
CA LEU A 85 9.75 13.80 1.29
C LEU A 85 10.99 14.21 0.53
N TYR A 86 11.56 13.34 -0.30
CA TYR A 86 12.76 13.68 -1.06
C TYR A 86 12.49 14.07 -2.51
N LYS A 87 11.26 13.87 -3.00
CA LYS A 87 10.77 14.29 -4.32
C LYS A 87 9.82 15.49 -4.28
N ALA A 88 9.73 16.19 -3.16
CA ALA A 88 8.80 17.31 -2.95
C ALA A 88 8.91 18.40 -4.03
N LYS A 89 10.14 18.70 -4.50
CA LYS A 89 10.38 19.71 -5.56
C LYS A 89 9.74 19.29 -6.90
N ASP A 90 9.80 17.99 -7.25
CA ASP A 90 9.26 17.45 -8.49
C ASP A 90 7.72 17.49 -8.46
N TYR A 91 7.11 17.09 -7.32
CA TYR A 91 5.67 17.18 -7.13
C TYR A 91 5.14 18.63 -7.14
N LYS A 92 5.90 19.57 -6.55
CA LYS A 92 5.56 20.99 -6.60
C LYS A 92 5.56 21.54 -8.03
N LYS A 93 6.59 21.18 -8.85
CA LYS A 93 6.63 21.55 -10.28
C LYS A 93 5.44 20.96 -11.07
N ALA A 94 5.04 19.74 -10.75
CA ALA A 94 3.88 19.08 -11.38
C ALA A 94 2.52 19.56 -10.86
N LYS A 95 2.49 20.52 -9.90
CA LYS A 95 1.28 21.02 -9.23
C LYS A 95 0.43 19.91 -8.59
N ILE A 96 1.09 18.89 -8.01
CA ILE A 96 0.43 17.81 -7.27
C ILE A 96 0.54 18.12 -5.78
N PRO A 97 -0.58 18.25 -5.04
CA PRO A 97 -0.60 18.64 -3.63
C PRO A 97 -0.25 17.45 -2.72
N MET A 98 1.02 17.02 -2.75
CA MET A 98 1.50 15.98 -1.85
C MET A 98 1.61 16.50 -0.42
N LEU A 99 1.44 15.61 0.57
CA LEU A 99 1.39 15.97 1.99
C LEU A 99 2.55 16.84 2.48
N PRO A 100 3.84 16.61 2.08
CA PRO A 100 4.94 17.51 2.49
C PRO A 100 4.83 18.94 1.96
N ILE A 101 4.09 19.14 0.86
CA ILE A 101 3.92 20.45 0.21
C ILE A 101 2.77 21.23 0.86
N THR A 102 1.69 20.53 1.25
CA THR A 102 0.47 21.14 1.79
C THR A 102 0.51 21.28 3.31
N ASN A 103 0.94 20.25 4.02
CA ASN A 103 0.90 20.15 5.48
C ASN A 103 2.28 20.23 6.13
N GLY A 104 3.35 20.15 5.33
CA GLY A 104 4.72 20.21 5.84
C GLY A 104 5.33 18.84 6.15
N ILE A 105 6.63 18.88 6.48
CA ILE A 105 7.45 17.69 6.68
C ILE A 105 7.04 16.94 7.96
N GLU A 106 6.79 17.64 9.06
CA GLU A 106 6.48 17.02 10.35
C GLU A 106 5.16 16.25 10.32
N ASP A 107 4.11 16.83 9.73
CA ASP A 107 2.84 16.13 9.53
C ASP A 107 3.00 14.91 8.62
N THR A 108 3.83 15.00 7.60
CA THR A 108 4.12 13.87 6.72
C THR A 108 4.80 12.73 7.47
N LYS A 109 5.80 13.01 8.29
CA LYS A 109 6.51 12.01 9.11
C LYS A 109 5.57 11.34 10.10
N LYS A 110 4.69 12.13 10.74
CA LYS A 110 3.65 11.61 11.65
C LYS A 110 2.70 10.65 10.92
N ASN A 111 2.22 11.03 9.75
CA ASN A 111 1.32 10.18 8.97
C ASN A 111 2.01 8.91 8.46
N ILE A 112 3.27 8.98 8.01
CA ILE A 112 4.07 7.80 7.65
C ILE A 112 4.13 6.82 8.82
N PHE A 113 4.39 7.32 10.04
CA PHE A 113 4.46 6.48 11.23
C PHE A 113 3.10 5.88 11.61
N ILE A 114 2.01 6.67 11.59
CA ILE A 114 0.65 6.17 11.87
C ILE A 114 0.27 5.04 10.90
N TYR A 115 0.45 5.24 9.59
CA TYR A 115 0.13 4.21 8.61
C TYR A 115 1.04 2.98 8.71
N SER A 116 2.29 3.15 9.13
CA SER A 116 3.14 1.98 9.41
C SER A 116 2.63 1.17 10.61
N LEU A 117 2.08 1.81 11.65
CA LEU A 117 1.45 1.10 12.77
C LEU A 117 0.17 0.37 12.34
N LEU A 118 -0.63 0.97 11.44
CA LEU A 118 -1.82 0.32 10.89
C LEU A 118 -1.50 -0.94 10.06
N MET A 119 -0.26 -1.11 9.59
CA MET A 119 0.16 -2.34 8.92
C MET A 119 0.25 -3.55 9.87
N LEU A 120 0.44 -3.34 11.19
CA LEU A 120 0.49 -4.44 12.16
C LEU A 120 -0.81 -5.28 12.15
N PRO A 121 -2.00 -4.71 12.37
CA PRO A 121 -3.22 -5.51 12.31
C PRO A 121 -3.47 -6.13 10.92
N THR A 122 -3.07 -5.48 9.82
CA THR A 122 -3.28 -6.06 8.48
C THR A 122 -2.44 -7.30 8.24
N VAL A 123 -1.25 -7.43 8.86
CA VAL A 123 -0.39 -8.62 8.76
C VAL A 123 -0.83 -9.71 9.73
N VAL A 124 -1.46 -9.36 10.85
CA VAL A 124 -2.05 -10.34 11.79
C VAL A 124 -3.35 -10.95 11.25
N LEU A 125 -4.12 -10.17 10.49
CA LEU A 125 -5.45 -10.56 10.01
C LEU A 125 -5.49 -11.89 9.24
N PRO A 126 -4.55 -12.20 8.32
CA PRO A 126 -4.53 -13.50 7.61
C PRO A 126 -4.49 -14.70 8.56
N TYR A 127 -3.69 -14.63 9.61
CA TYR A 127 -3.61 -15.66 10.64
C TYR A 127 -4.90 -15.71 11.48
N ALA A 128 -5.42 -14.56 11.87
CA ALA A 128 -6.63 -14.48 12.70
C ALA A 128 -7.86 -15.08 12.03
N ILE A 129 -7.95 -15.03 10.68
CA ILE A 129 -9.05 -15.68 9.92
C ILE A 129 -8.74 -17.12 9.52
N GLY A 130 -7.63 -17.71 9.99
CA GLY A 130 -7.24 -19.09 9.69
C GLY A 130 -6.73 -19.28 8.24
N PHE A 131 -6.35 -18.20 7.56
CA PHE A 131 -5.87 -18.25 6.17
C PHE A 131 -4.38 -18.58 6.07
N THR A 132 -3.57 -18.28 7.10
CA THR A 132 -2.12 -18.53 7.12
C THR A 132 -1.69 -19.20 8.42
N SER A 133 -0.47 -19.78 8.42
CA SER A 133 0.16 -20.46 9.55
C SER A 133 0.86 -19.47 10.51
N GLU A 134 1.36 -20.00 11.65
CA GLU A 134 2.21 -19.26 12.59
C GLU A 134 3.54 -18.83 11.96
N LEU A 135 4.03 -19.55 10.95
CA LEU A 135 5.23 -19.17 10.20
C LEU A 135 5.05 -17.83 9.50
N PHE A 136 3.92 -17.68 8.77
CA PHE A 136 3.59 -16.40 8.14
C PHE A 136 3.48 -15.29 9.18
N LEU A 137 2.75 -15.52 10.28
CA LEU A 137 2.55 -14.54 11.33
C LEU A 137 3.89 -14.05 11.92
N THR A 138 4.77 -14.98 12.30
CA THR A 138 6.04 -14.62 12.95
C THR A 138 6.99 -13.87 12.03
N LEU A 139 7.15 -14.32 10.79
CA LEU A 139 8.01 -13.67 9.80
C LEU A 139 7.41 -12.34 9.31
N GLY A 140 6.10 -12.32 9.06
CA GLY A 140 5.38 -11.11 8.64
C GLY A 140 5.41 -10.01 9.71
N LEU A 141 5.22 -10.36 10.99
CA LEU A 141 5.37 -9.43 12.10
C LEU A 141 6.80 -8.92 12.22
N THR A 142 7.80 -9.77 12.07
CA THR A 142 9.22 -9.38 12.12
C THR A 142 9.53 -8.31 11.07
N LEU A 143 9.10 -8.53 9.82
CA LEU A 143 9.26 -7.56 8.74
C LEU A 143 8.52 -6.25 9.02
N THR A 144 7.29 -6.34 9.55
CA THR A 144 6.45 -5.17 9.84
C THR A 144 7.02 -4.36 11.01
N ILE A 145 7.51 -5.00 12.08
CA ILE A 145 8.13 -4.34 13.21
C ILE A 145 9.40 -3.58 12.77
N TYR A 146 10.22 -4.18 11.90
CA TYR A 146 11.38 -3.48 11.36
C TYR A 146 10.98 -2.28 10.50
N TYR A 147 9.92 -2.40 9.70
CA TYR A 147 9.36 -1.25 8.95
C TYR A 147 8.92 -0.13 9.89
N ASN A 148 8.17 -0.48 10.96
CA ASN A 148 7.74 0.47 11.98
C ASN A 148 8.92 1.14 12.69
N TYR A 149 9.99 0.40 12.98
CA TYR A 149 11.21 0.96 13.55
C TYR A 149 11.83 2.03 12.65
N LEU A 150 11.91 1.79 11.34
CA LEU A 150 12.42 2.78 10.39
C LEU A 150 11.53 4.05 10.34
N CYS A 151 10.21 3.87 10.35
CA CYS A 151 9.24 4.97 10.36
C CYS A 151 9.30 5.77 11.68
N PHE A 152 9.42 5.09 12.82
CA PHE A 152 9.63 5.72 14.12
C PHE A 152 10.93 6.52 14.18
N LYS A 153 12.02 5.96 13.63
CA LYS A 153 13.30 6.66 13.51
C LYS A 153 13.16 7.95 12.70
N LEU A 154 12.40 7.92 11.59
CA LEU A 154 12.11 9.11 10.79
C LEU A 154 11.27 10.12 11.60
N TYR A 155 10.24 9.66 12.29
CA TYR A 155 9.34 10.50 13.09
C TYR A 155 10.10 11.30 14.17
N ASN A 156 11.00 10.65 14.90
CA ASN A 156 11.78 11.30 15.99
C ASN A 156 12.95 12.15 15.49
N TYR A 157 13.27 12.11 14.20
CA TYR A 157 14.44 12.79 13.70
C TYR A 157 14.16 14.28 13.39
N LYS A 158 14.95 15.18 13.98
CA LYS A 158 14.75 16.65 13.90
C LYS A 158 15.77 17.41 13.04
N LYS A 159 16.70 16.73 12.30
CA LYS A 159 17.78 17.40 11.53
C LYS A 159 17.71 17.12 10.02
N ASN A 160 17.64 18.17 9.20
CA ASN A 160 17.31 18.21 7.76
C ASN A 160 18.06 17.28 6.78
N LYS A 161 19.36 16.97 6.97
CA LYS A 161 20.10 16.14 5.99
C LYS A 161 19.89 14.64 6.13
N PHE A 162 19.65 14.16 7.34
CA PHE A 162 19.51 12.74 7.63
C PHE A 162 18.08 12.22 7.37
N GLU A 163 17.08 13.10 7.40
CA GLU A 163 15.68 12.79 7.08
C GLU A 163 15.53 12.21 5.68
N ILE A 164 16.21 12.81 4.69
CA ILE A 164 16.19 12.33 3.31
C ILE A 164 16.79 10.92 3.19
N LYS A 165 17.88 10.61 3.94
CA LYS A 165 18.48 9.28 3.92
C LYS A 165 17.53 8.23 4.51
N ILE A 166 16.90 8.53 5.65
CA ILE A 166 15.94 7.63 6.28
C ILE A 166 14.69 7.46 5.40
N ALA A 167 14.17 8.55 4.81
CA ALA A 167 13.02 8.46 3.91
C ALA A 167 13.32 7.57 2.69
N LYS A 168 14.52 7.65 2.10
CA LYS A 168 14.95 6.75 1.03
C LYS A 168 15.07 5.29 1.50
N GLN A 169 15.56 5.05 2.73
CA GLN A 169 15.61 3.71 3.32
C GLN A 169 14.21 3.12 3.52
N ILE A 170 13.27 3.93 4.05
CA ILE A 170 11.87 3.51 4.20
C ILE A 170 11.27 3.16 2.83
N PHE A 171 11.45 4.02 1.84
CA PHE A 171 10.95 3.78 0.49
C PHE A 171 11.51 2.49 -0.11
N ALA A 172 12.82 2.28 -0.07
CA ALA A 172 13.46 1.08 -0.60
C ALA A 172 13.01 -0.18 0.17
N TYR A 173 13.01 -0.12 1.51
CA TYR A 173 12.57 -1.23 2.34
C TYR A 173 11.09 -1.55 2.12
N SER A 174 10.23 -0.56 1.92
CA SER A 174 8.79 -0.78 1.70
C SER A 174 8.50 -1.60 0.44
N ILE A 175 9.29 -1.43 -0.63
CA ILE A 175 9.19 -2.26 -1.84
C ILE A 175 9.56 -3.70 -1.52
N PHE A 176 10.70 -3.89 -0.85
CA PHE A 176 11.18 -5.20 -0.45
C PHE A 176 10.22 -5.89 0.54
N TYR A 177 9.69 -5.13 1.49
CA TYR A 177 8.69 -5.58 2.45
C TYR A 177 7.45 -6.16 1.76
N LEU A 178 6.84 -5.41 0.85
CA LEU A 178 5.63 -5.86 0.17
C LEU A 178 5.89 -7.11 -0.66
N PHE A 179 7.02 -7.15 -1.38
CA PHE A 179 7.44 -8.34 -2.12
C PHE A 179 7.58 -9.55 -1.21
N LEU A 180 8.29 -9.41 -0.08
CA LEU A 180 8.48 -10.52 0.87
C LEU A 180 7.17 -11.00 1.51
N ILE A 181 6.26 -10.10 1.87
CA ILE A 181 4.94 -10.48 2.40
C ILE A 181 4.19 -11.40 1.41
N PHE A 182 4.20 -11.06 0.11
CA PHE A 182 3.55 -11.90 -0.90
C PHE A 182 4.30 -13.22 -1.15
N VAL A 183 5.63 -13.21 -1.08
CA VAL A 183 6.43 -14.46 -1.13
C VAL A 183 6.12 -15.35 0.08
N LEU A 184 5.96 -14.77 1.28
CA LEU A 184 5.59 -15.53 2.48
C LEU A 184 4.20 -16.18 2.34
N PHE A 185 3.21 -15.50 1.73
CA PHE A 185 1.93 -16.12 1.42
C PHE A 185 2.08 -17.35 0.51
N LEU A 186 2.95 -17.27 -0.51
CA LEU A 186 3.20 -18.41 -1.39
C LEU A 186 3.87 -19.57 -0.65
N ILE A 187 4.90 -19.28 0.13
CA ILE A 187 5.62 -20.30 0.91
C ILE A 187 4.67 -20.97 1.91
N ASP A 188 3.86 -20.19 2.62
CA ASP A 188 2.91 -20.66 3.61
C ASP A 188 1.86 -21.63 3.04
N LYS A 189 1.55 -21.53 1.75
CA LYS A 189 0.62 -22.43 1.05
C LYS A 189 1.28 -23.66 0.44
N LEU A 190 2.60 -23.70 0.39
CA LEU A 190 3.37 -24.84 -0.13
C LEU A 190 3.83 -25.80 0.96
N ILE A 191 3.82 -25.37 2.22
CA ILE A 191 4.15 -26.14 3.41
C ILE A 191 2.87 -26.68 4.06
#